data_abead5f7c1a557e8de4444064a98ab82
#
_entry.id   abead5f7c1a557e8de4444064a98ab82
#
_cell.length_a   1.000
_cell.length_b   1.000
_cell.length_c   1.000
_cell.angle_alpha   90.00
_cell.angle_beta   90.00
_cell.angle_gamma   90.00
#
_symmetry.space_group_name_H-M   'P 1'
#
loop_
_entity.id
_entity.type
_entity.pdbx_description
1 polymer ?
#
loop_
_entity_poly.entity_id
_entity_poly.type
_entity_poly.pdbx_seq_one_letter_code
_entity_poly.pdbx_strand_id
1 'polypeptide(L)'
;MNKRLCAAVSAVLSVAFLIGGCGELAAPKDGKASKDKSSAVIYLGTRSEPRMGFDPLKGYANVDGISLFQSNLLKLNQDLSFEKEIAKDYQISEDGLTYTFQLREVKCSDGQPFTAEDVKFSFEEAAKCPLVGNLQDIKSIEIKNPYEVIFHMKQPNSLFLYTVARLPLVPKHAYKEGYGQNPVGTGPYKMVQWNQGQQMIVEANENYFKGIPRLKKLTFLFVNGETALQAAKAGDIDVYDVPYNYADVKISGAKMKAFKSAGKYVLSLPVVKPGAAINPDNKPVGNTVTSDIAIRKALNYGIDRQSIVDNLMHGYGSPAYELVDPEVPYYNSEIAYKDNDVEKAKAILAEAGWKDTDGNGIVEKNGQEANIIVMANAGDKMLQNVAMLISDQAKRMGINFILEPKSAEEINARQHQDCWLMNYGSLDPMNMFYLYYGPNAGKGYYNISYFNNLKVNGYIESAMSAPNAELANEFWKKAQWDGETGFSVRGDPSMLWIANKNYMYQVKEGFSIGEQQSLQPASMGWAITRNIERWGWDE
;
A
#
# COMPACT_ATOMS: atom_id res chain seq x y z
N MET A 1 46.28 37.26 -5.29
CA MET A 1 46.71 36.32 -6.34
C MET A 1 46.07 34.98 -5.98
N ASN A 2 45.17 34.34 -6.57
CA ASN A 2 44.54 34.26 -7.86
C ASN A 2 43.05 33.87 -7.70
N LYS A 3 42.18 34.57 -8.38
CA LYS A 3 40.81 34.17 -8.67
C LYS A 3 40.84 33.15 -9.82
N ARG A 4 40.09 32.05 -9.67
CA ARG A 4 39.57 31.14 -10.70
C ARG A 4 38.96 29.96 -9.94
N LEU A 5 37.77 29.38 -10.14
CA LEU A 5 36.75 29.48 -11.13
C LEU A 5 35.62 28.57 -10.58
N CYS A 6 34.49 29.10 -10.19
CA CYS A 6 33.26 28.30 -10.06
C CYS A 6 32.47 28.50 -11.35
N ALA A 7 32.55 27.55 -12.26
CA ALA A 7 31.66 27.45 -13.39
C ALA A 7 30.62 26.37 -13.05
N ALA A 8 29.38 26.81 -12.81
CA ALA A 8 28.23 25.95 -12.71
C ALA A 8 27.94 25.31 -14.09
N VAL A 9 27.96 24.01 -14.14
CA VAL A 9 27.52 23.25 -15.32
C VAL A 9 26.01 23.10 -15.20
N SER A 10 25.28 23.95 -15.91
CA SER A 10 23.87 23.74 -16.21
C SER A 10 23.78 22.68 -17.33
N ALA A 11 23.57 21.43 -16.97
CA ALA A 11 23.26 20.39 -17.94
C ALA A 11 21.78 20.48 -18.29
N VAL A 12 21.48 21.16 -19.38
CA VAL A 12 20.18 21.06 -20.07
C VAL A 12 20.10 19.67 -20.69
N LEU A 13 19.20 18.84 -20.20
CA LEU A 13 18.89 17.54 -20.84
C LEU A 13 18.11 17.80 -22.14
N SER A 14 18.84 17.94 -23.24
CA SER A 14 18.26 17.88 -24.58
C SER A 14 18.13 16.41 -24.97
N VAL A 15 16.91 15.88 -25.04
CA VAL A 15 16.64 14.57 -25.61
C VAL A 15 16.81 14.70 -27.13
N ALA A 16 17.98 14.30 -27.64
CA ALA A 16 18.23 14.25 -29.07
C ALA A 16 17.69 12.94 -29.66
N PHE A 17 16.71 13.07 -30.54
CA PHE A 17 16.28 11.98 -31.43
C PHE A 17 17.37 11.76 -32.51
N LEU A 18 18.04 10.60 -32.46
CA LEU A 18 18.88 10.14 -33.58
C LEU A 18 18.00 9.30 -34.52
N ILE A 19 17.54 9.94 -35.59
CA ILE A 19 17.15 9.27 -36.83
C ILE A 19 18.12 9.76 -37.91
N GLY A 20 18.90 8.82 -38.44
CA GLY A 20 19.85 9.13 -39.53
C GLY A 20 19.14 9.46 -40.83
N GLY A 21 19.53 10.57 -41.45
CA GLY A 21 19.13 10.98 -42.77
C GLY A 21 19.72 12.35 -43.07
N CYS A 22 20.71 12.44 -43.99
CA CYS A 22 21.27 13.69 -44.48
C CYS A 22 20.22 14.51 -45.22
N GLY A 23 19.96 15.74 -44.73
CA GLY A 23 19.14 16.74 -45.40
C GLY A 23 19.31 18.09 -44.71
N GLU A 24 19.48 19.14 -45.52
CA GLU A 24 19.86 20.51 -45.18
C GLU A 24 19.16 21.11 -43.97
N LEU A 25 19.96 21.83 -43.16
CA LEU A 25 19.53 22.64 -42.01
C LEU A 25 18.69 23.84 -42.47
N ALA A 26 17.36 23.75 -42.36
CA ALA A 26 16.49 24.90 -42.35
C ALA A 26 16.11 25.20 -40.89
N ALA A 27 16.24 26.46 -40.44
CA ALA A 27 15.87 26.92 -39.11
C ALA A 27 14.39 26.65 -38.80
N PRO A 28 14.00 26.17 -37.62
CA PRO A 28 12.60 25.90 -37.31
C PRO A 28 11.83 27.19 -37.17
N LYS A 29 10.75 27.34 -37.92
CA LYS A 29 9.68 28.30 -37.68
C LYS A 29 8.90 27.83 -36.47
N ASP A 30 8.50 28.76 -35.60
CA ASP A 30 7.64 28.57 -34.46
C ASP A 30 6.38 27.75 -34.80
N GLY A 31 6.44 26.48 -34.51
CA GLY A 31 5.32 25.57 -34.54
C GLY A 31 5.46 24.61 -33.37
N LYS A 32 4.64 24.71 -32.33
CA LYS A 32 4.49 23.64 -31.33
C LYS A 32 4.25 22.35 -32.11
N ALA A 33 5.25 21.45 -32.10
CA ALA A 33 5.06 20.11 -32.64
C ALA A 33 3.81 19.52 -31.98
N SER A 34 2.85 19.06 -32.77
CA SER A 34 1.65 18.41 -32.24
C SER A 34 2.13 17.22 -31.42
N LYS A 35 1.77 17.20 -30.12
CA LYS A 35 2.14 16.09 -29.25
C LYS A 35 1.58 14.79 -29.82
N ASP A 36 2.41 13.76 -29.86
CA ASP A 36 1.97 12.42 -30.26
C ASP A 36 0.91 11.91 -29.27
N LYS A 37 -0.34 11.90 -29.69
CA LYS A 37 -1.50 11.43 -28.88
C LYS A 37 -1.48 9.91 -28.67
N SER A 38 -0.53 9.16 -29.21
CA SER A 38 -0.36 7.73 -28.97
C SER A 38 0.55 7.43 -27.77
N SER A 39 1.09 8.46 -27.11
CA SER A 39 2.04 8.30 -26.00
C SER A 39 1.68 9.17 -24.79
N ALA A 40 2.20 8.79 -23.61
CA ALA A 40 2.10 9.59 -22.39
C ALA A 40 3.35 9.45 -21.49
N VAL A 41 3.63 10.52 -20.73
CA VAL A 41 4.66 10.58 -19.70
C VAL A 41 4.00 10.65 -18.33
N ILE A 42 4.43 9.76 -17.42
CA ILE A 42 3.76 9.50 -16.15
C ILE A 42 4.79 9.58 -15.02
N TYR A 43 4.43 10.25 -13.92
CA TYR A 43 5.17 10.23 -12.68
C TYR A 43 4.24 9.80 -11.55
N LEU A 44 4.57 8.70 -10.87
CA LEU A 44 3.76 8.08 -9.80
C LEU A 44 4.36 8.28 -8.40
N GLY A 45 5.26 9.26 -8.23
CA GLY A 45 5.93 9.54 -6.96
C GLY A 45 7.32 8.91 -6.84
N THR A 46 8.09 9.43 -5.90
CA THR A 46 9.52 9.07 -5.70
C THR A 46 9.75 7.62 -5.27
N ARG A 47 8.73 6.94 -4.78
CA ARG A 47 8.81 5.55 -4.26
C ARG A 47 8.11 4.55 -5.17
N SER A 48 7.70 4.97 -6.36
CA SER A 48 6.98 4.10 -7.30
C SER A 48 7.89 3.08 -8.00
N GLU A 49 9.19 3.33 -8.11
CA GLU A 49 10.13 2.38 -8.72
C GLU A 49 10.29 1.13 -7.85
N PRO A 50 10.03 -0.09 -8.37
CA PRO A 50 10.21 -1.32 -7.62
C PRO A 50 11.70 -1.64 -7.41
N ARG A 51 12.16 -1.68 -6.16
CA ARG A 51 13.57 -1.92 -5.82
C ARG A 51 14.11 -3.28 -6.29
N MET A 52 13.24 -4.29 -6.33
CA MET A 52 13.60 -5.67 -6.70
C MET A 52 13.17 -6.04 -8.13
N GLY A 53 12.76 -5.05 -8.95
CA GLY A 53 12.22 -5.29 -10.28
C GLY A 53 10.74 -5.68 -10.28
N PHE A 54 10.23 -5.98 -11.47
CA PHE A 54 8.82 -6.28 -11.72
C PHE A 54 8.53 -7.80 -11.66
N ASP A 55 9.09 -8.48 -10.65
CA ASP A 55 8.84 -9.89 -10.38
C ASP A 55 7.79 -10.03 -9.24
N PRO A 56 6.53 -10.36 -9.57
CA PRO A 56 5.47 -10.41 -8.56
C PRO A 56 5.63 -11.58 -7.58
N LEU A 57 6.36 -12.63 -7.96
CA LEU A 57 6.56 -13.81 -7.11
C LEU A 57 7.66 -13.61 -6.04
N LYS A 58 8.39 -12.51 -6.12
CA LYS A 58 9.37 -12.10 -5.10
C LYS A 58 8.88 -11.00 -4.17
N GLY A 59 7.56 -10.74 -4.19
CA GLY A 59 6.95 -9.79 -3.28
C GLY A 59 7.33 -8.34 -3.55
N TYR A 60 7.22 -7.90 -4.81
CA TYR A 60 7.37 -6.47 -5.06
C TYR A 60 6.12 -5.71 -4.56
N ALA A 61 6.22 -5.29 -3.30
CA ALA A 61 5.11 -4.79 -2.50
C ALA A 61 4.51 -3.46 -2.98
N ASN A 62 5.12 -2.79 -3.97
CA ASN A 62 4.70 -1.45 -4.34
C ASN A 62 3.45 -1.41 -5.22
N VAL A 63 3.03 -2.54 -5.77
CA VAL A 63 2.00 -2.60 -6.81
C VAL A 63 0.73 -3.34 -6.37
N ASP A 64 0.80 -4.11 -5.30
CA ASP A 64 -0.33 -4.78 -4.63
C ASP A 64 -1.39 -5.35 -5.59
N GLY A 65 -0.98 -6.28 -6.46
CA GLY A 65 -1.84 -6.90 -7.46
C GLY A 65 -2.11 -6.04 -8.70
N ILE A 66 -1.46 -4.89 -8.83
CA ILE A 66 -1.56 -4.01 -10.01
C ILE A 66 -0.29 -4.18 -10.82
N SER A 67 -0.42 -4.67 -12.02
CA SER A 67 0.72 -4.89 -12.91
C SER A 67 0.45 -4.38 -14.31
N LEU A 68 1.51 -3.86 -14.94
CA LEU A 68 1.49 -3.52 -16.35
C LEU A 68 1.75 -4.74 -17.23
N PHE A 69 2.45 -5.75 -16.70
CA PHE A 69 3.05 -6.85 -17.47
C PHE A 69 2.32 -8.17 -17.27
N GLN A 70 1.71 -8.36 -16.10
CA GLN A 70 1.01 -9.59 -15.75
C GLN A 70 -0.47 -9.29 -15.47
N SER A 71 -1.30 -10.33 -15.52
CA SER A 71 -2.69 -10.28 -15.08
C SER A 71 -2.92 -11.29 -13.96
N ASN A 72 -4.00 -11.12 -13.21
CA ASN A 72 -4.41 -12.02 -12.14
C ASN A 72 -5.51 -12.96 -12.64
N LEU A 73 -5.87 -13.99 -11.88
CA LEU A 73 -7.10 -14.75 -12.17
C LEU A 73 -8.35 -13.89 -11.99
N LEU A 74 -8.38 -13.12 -10.91
CA LEU A 74 -9.46 -12.20 -10.54
C LEU A 74 -8.87 -10.83 -10.20
N LYS A 75 -9.73 -9.79 -10.17
CA LYS A 75 -9.38 -8.44 -9.74
C LYS A 75 -10.37 -8.00 -8.67
N LEU A 76 -9.87 -7.45 -7.58
CA LEU A 76 -10.70 -6.95 -6.48
C LEU A 76 -11.25 -5.56 -6.83
N ASN A 77 -12.57 -5.39 -6.74
CA ASN A 77 -13.24 -4.10 -6.85
C ASN A 77 -13.30 -3.38 -5.49
N GLN A 78 -13.68 -2.10 -5.49
CA GLN A 78 -13.80 -1.29 -4.27
C GLN A 78 -14.92 -1.76 -3.32
N ASP A 79 -15.96 -2.40 -3.86
CA ASP A 79 -17.07 -3.01 -3.11
C ASP A 79 -16.73 -4.42 -2.61
N LEU A 80 -15.47 -4.84 -2.77
CA LEU A 80 -14.93 -6.15 -2.45
C LEU A 80 -15.48 -7.31 -3.30
N SER A 81 -16.20 -7.02 -4.37
CA SER A 81 -16.53 -8.01 -5.39
C SER A 81 -15.31 -8.38 -6.24
N PHE A 82 -15.36 -9.54 -6.87
CA PHE A 82 -14.27 -10.04 -7.71
C PHE A 82 -14.65 -9.95 -9.19
N GLU A 83 -13.95 -9.09 -9.94
CA GLU A 83 -14.02 -9.04 -11.39
C GLU A 83 -13.20 -10.19 -11.99
N LYS A 84 -13.74 -10.83 -13.03
CA LYS A 84 -13.08 -11.93 -13.76
C LYS A 84 -12.03 -11.39 -14.72
N GLU A 85 -10.75 -11.81 -14.56
CA GLU A 85 -9.65 -11.42 -15.46
C GLU A 85 -9.20 -12.61 -16.34
N ILE A 86 -8.09 -13.29 -16.02
CA ILE A 86 -7.69 -14.51 -16.74
C ILE A 86 -8.74 -15.62 -16.55
N ALA A 87 -9.33 -15.73 -15.36
CA ALA A 87 -10.49 -16.58 -15.17
C ALA A 87 -11.71 -15.97 -15.87
N LYS A 88 -12.33 -16.71 -16.79
CA LYS A 88 -13.63 -16.36 -17.39
C LYS A 88 -14.79 -16.76 -16.48
N ASP A 89 -14.58 -17.75 -15.61
CA ASP A 89 -15.51 -18.19 -14.59
C ASP A 89 -14.80 -18.91 -13.44
N TYR A 90 -15.46 -18.99 -12.28
CA TYR A 90 -14.99 -19.77 -11.15
C TYR A 90 -16.14 -20.29 -10.30
N GLN A 91 -15.90 -21.40 -9.61
CA GLN A 91 -16.85 -22.04 -8.70
C GLN A 91 -16.13 -22.43 -7.40
N ILE A 92 -16.86 -22.36 -6.30
CA ILE A 92 -16.42 -22.78 -4.97
C ILE A 92 -17.36 -23.90 -4.54
N SER A 93 -16.81 -25.03 -4.05
CA SER A 93 -17.62 -26.10 -3.48
C SER A 93 -18.33 -25.64 -2.19
N GLU A 94 -19.46 -26.25 -1.85
CA GLU A 94 -20.25 -25.88 -0.67
C GLU A 94 -19.47 -25.98 0.64
N ASP A 95 -18.52 -26.90 0.72
CA ASP A 95 -17.62 -27.08 1.86
C ASP A 95 -16.43 -26.08 1.90
N GLY A 96 -16.28 -25.23 0.86
CA GLY A 96 -15.19 -24.26 0.76
C GLY A 96 -13.80 -24.87 0.53
N LEU A 97 -13.72 -26.18 0.19
CA LEU A 97 -12.45 -26.89 0.05
C LEU A 97 -11.94 -26.97 -1.39
N THR A 98 -12.77 -26.64 -2.38
CA THR A 98 -12.39 -26.72 -3.79
C THR A 98 -12.76 -25.44 -4.52
N TYR A 99 -11.78 -24.86 -5.22
CA TYR A 99 -11.95 -23.70 -6.08
C TYR A 99 -11.58 -24.09 -7.50
N THR A 100 -12.56 -24.08 -8.42
CA THR A 100 -12.37 -24.39 -9.84
C THR A 100 -12.39 -23.10 -10.65
N PHE A 101 -11.33 -22.85 -11.44
CA PHE A 101 -11.25 -21.69 -12.33
C PHE A 101 -11.22 -22.16 -13.79
N GLN A 102 -12.12 -21.59 -14.60
CA GLN A 102 -12.14 -21.72 -16.05
C GLN A 102 -11.38 -20.55 -16.65
N LEU A 103 -10.32 -20.81 -17.41
CA LEU A 103 -9.44 -19.79 -17.96
C LEU A 103 -9.91 -19.33 -19.36
N ARG A 104 -9.59 -18.10 -19.70
CA ARG A 104 -9.63 -17.58 -21.07
C ARG A 104 -8.46 -18.16 -21.86
N GLU A 105 -8.64 -18.33 -23.16
CA GLU A 105 -7.53 -18.56 -24.08
C GLU A 105 -6.84 -17.22 -24.35
N VAL A 106 -5.69 -17.01 -23.74
CA VAL A 106 -4.93 -15.77 -23.84
C VAL A 106 -3.49 -16.05 -24.23
N LYS A 107 -2.82 -15.04 -24.79
CA LYS A 107 -1.39 -15.07 -25.13
C LYS A 107 -0.61 -14.12 -24.25
N CYS A 108 0.62 -14.49 -23.98
CA CYS A 108 1.61 -13.61 -23.39
C CYS A 108 2.10 -12.55 -24.39
N SER A 109 2.82 -11.55 -23.92
CA SER A 109 3.39 -10.47 -24.73
C SER A 109 4.40 -10.95 -25.79
N ASP A 110 4.97 -12.14 -25.63
CA ASP A 110 5.84 -12.83 -26.59
C ASP A 110 5.09 -13.73 -27.58
N GLY A 111 3.75 -13.78 -27.50
CA GLY A 111 2.87 -14.54 -28.38
C GLY A 111 2.63 -15.99 -27.95
N GLN A 112 3.32 -16.49 -26.93
CA GLN A 112 3.10 -17.85 -26.40
C GLN A 112 1.76 -17.95 -25.66
N PRO A 113 1.08 -19.11 -25.70
CA PRO A 113 -0.16 -19.31 -24.95
C PRO A 113 0.10 -19.31 -23.44
N PHE A 114 -0.86 -18.77 -22.68
CA PHE A 114 -0.91 -18.86 -21.22
C PHE A 114 -1.96 -19.89 -20.81
N THR A 115 -1.60 -20.82 -19.92
CA THR A 115 -2.40 -21.99 -19.60
C THR A 115 -2.51 -22.24 -18.09
N ALA A 116 -3.26 -23.26 -17.69
CA ALA A 116 -3.38 -23.74 -16.31
C ALA A 116 -2.03 -24.17 -15.71
N GLU A 117 -1.07 -24.61 -16.53
CA GLU A 117 0.31 -24.89 -16.08
C GLU A 117 1.00 -23.64 -15.54
N ASP A 118 0.77 -22.48 -16.17
CA ASP A 118 1.35 -21.21 -15.74
C ASP A 118 0.71 -20.71 -14.43
N VAL A 119 -0.59 -20.94 -14.28
CA VAL A 119 -1.30 -20.66 -13.02
C VAL A 119 -0.71 -21.49 -11.89
N LYS A 120 -0.65 -22.82 -12.07
CA LYS A 120 -0.08 -23.75 -11.08
C LYS A 120 1.35 -23.34 -10.72
N PHE A 121 2.18 -23.11 -11.73
CA PHE A 121 3.57 -22.66 -11.55
C PHE A 121 3.66 -21.38 -10.72
N SER A 122 2.83 -20.37 -11.03
CA SER A 122 2.83 -19.09 -10.33
C SER A 122 2.54 -19.25 -8.84
N PHE A 123 1.53 -20.05 -8.49
CA PHE A 123 1.18 -20.27 -7.09
C PHE A 123 2.22 -21.12 -6.34
N GLU A 124 2.76 -22.17 -6.98
CA GLU A 124 3.80 -23.01 -6.38
C GLU A 124 5.12 -22.24 -6.17
N GLU A 125 5.47 -21.35 -7.09
CA GLU A 125 6.66 -20.50 -6.97
C GLU A 125 6.46 -19.40 -5.93
N ALA A 126 5.29 -18.75 -5.92
CA ALA A 126 4.92 -17.75 -4.93
C ALA A 126 4.93 -18.29 -3.49
N ALA A 127 4.51 -19.56 -3.31
CA ALA A 127 4.52 -20.22 -1.99
C ALA A 127 5.93 -20.36 -1.38
N LYS A 128 6.99 -20.23 -2.16
CA LYS A 128 8.37 -20.22 -1.68
C LYS A 128 8.80 -18.87 -1.08
N CYS A 129 8.05 -17.80 -1.35
CA CYS A 129 8.34 -16.46 -0.87
C CYS A 129 7.41 -16.09 0.30
N PRO A 130 7.94 -15.89 1.52
CA PRO A 130 7.12 -15.54 2.69
C PRO A 130 6.37 -14.20 2.56
N LEU A 131 6.75 -13.37 1.60
CA LEU A 131 6.17 -12.03 1.38
C LEU A 131 4.92 -12.06 0.47
N VAL A 132 4.60 -13.19 -0.16
CA VAL A 132 3.53 -13.33 -1.16
C VAL A 132 2.27 -13.96 -0.57
N GLY A 133 1.83 -13.51 0.59
CA GLY A 133 0.54 -13.92 1.16
C GLY A 133 0.51 -15.34 1.75
N ASN A 134 -0.66 -15.73 2.28
CA ASN A 134 -0.86 -17.03 2.92
C ASN A 134 -1.32 -18.08 1.89
N LEU A 135 -0.37 -18.80 1.27
CA LEU A 135 -0.61 -19.90 0.35
C LEU A 135 -0.52 -21.28 1.02
N GLN A 136 -0.30 -21.33 2.34
CA GLN A 136 -0.05 -22.57 3.09
C GLN A 136 -1.29 -23.46 3.18
N ASP A 137 -2.50 -22.89 3.05
CA ASP A 137 -3.75 -23.63 3.06
C ASP A 137 -4.04 -24.39 1.76
N ILE A 138 -3.27 -24.14 0.69
CA ILE A 138 -3.39 -24.94 -0.54
C ILE A 138 -2.82 -26.33 -0.26
N LYS A 139 -3.65 -27.36 -0.47
CA LYS A 139 -3.27 -28.77 -0.38
C LYS A 139 -2.61 -29.24 -1.67
N SER A 140 -3.25 -28.94 -2.79
CA SER A 140 -2.78 -29.30 -4.14
C SER A 140 -3.43 -28.44 -5.21
N ILE A 141 -2.78 -28.33 -6.37
CA ILE A 141 -3.30 -27.66 -7.56
C ILE A 141 -3.34 -28.69 -8.67
N GLU A 142 -4.56 -29.00 -9.13
CA GLU A 142 -4.84 -29.96 -10.20
C GLU A 142 -5.07 -29.23 -11.52
N ILE A 143 -4.48 -29.74 -12.59
CA ILE A 143 -4.74 -29.28 -13.95
C ILE A 143 -5.63 -30.30 -14.63
N LYS A 144 -6.87 -29.93 -14.90
CA LYS A 144 -7.82 -30.80 -15.56
C LYS A 144 -7.69 -30.77 -17.09
N ASN A 145 -7.39 -29.61 -17.62
CA ASN A 145 -7.08 -29.37 -19.02
C ASN A 145 -6.31 -28.03 -19.16
N PRO A 146 -5.81 -27.63 -20.34
CA PRO A 146 -5.04 -26.40 -20.50
C PRO A 146 -5.72 -25.11 -20.00
N TYR A 147 -7.06 -25.13 -19.85
CA TYR A 147 -7.85 -23.95 -19.47
C TYR A 147 -8.75 -24.20 -18.24
N GLU A 148 -8.42 -25.21 -17.45
CA GLU A 148 -9.14 -25.47 -16.20
C GLU A 148 -8.16 -25.90 -15.10
N VAL A 149 -8.11 -25.10 -14.02
CA VAL A 149 -7.29 -25.35 -12.83
C VAL A 149 -8.18 -25.47 -11.59
N ILE A 150 -7.85 -26.42 -10.73
CA ILE A 150 -8.59 -26.71 -9.50
C ILE A 150 -7.63 -26.60 -8.32
N PHE A 151 -7.99 -25.74 -7.36
CA PHE A 151 -7.29 -25.66 -6.09
C PHE A 151 -8.04 -26.48 -5.04
N HIS A 152 -7.34 -27.41 -4.43
CA HIS A 152 -7.81 -28.16 -3.29
C HIS A 152 -7.20 -27.56 -2.03
N MET A 153 -8.04 -27.18 -1.07
CA MET A 153 -7.64 -26.56 0.18
C MET A 153 -7.52 -27.59 1.30
N LYS A 154 -6.67 -27.35 2.29
CA LYS A 154 -6.55 -28.15 3.52
C LYS A 154 -7.73 -27.91 4.47
N GLN A 155 -8.24 -26.68 4.44
CA GLN A 155 -9.37 -26.18 5.23
C GLN A 155 -10.03 -25.04 4.45
N PRO A 156 -11.31 -24.71 4.71
CA PRO A 156 -11.94 -23.56 4.10
C PRO A 156 -11.14 -22.30 4.39
N ASN A 157 -11.03 -21.39 3.39
CA ASN A 157 -10.29 -20.14 3.53
C ASN A 157 -11.01 -19.00 2.82
N SER A 158 -11.76 -18.20 3.57
CA SER A 158 -12.51 -17.04 3.04
C SER A 158 -11.61 -15.96 2.42
N LEU A 159 -10.31 -15.95 2.75
CA LEU A 159 -9.33 -15.02 2.22
C LEU A 159 -8.68 -15.51 0.91
N PHE A 160 -8.96 -16.73 0.46
CA PHE A 160 -8.28 -17.29 -0.70
C PHE A 160 -8.54 -16.48 -1.99
N LEU A 161 -9.78 -16.03 -2.22
CA LEU A 161 -10.08 -15.19 -3.39
C LEU A 161 -9.37 -13.84 -3.36
N TYR A 162 -9.15 -13.25 -2.18
CA TYR A 162 -8.34 -12.03 -2.05
C TYR A 162 -6.88 -12.30 -2.44
N THR A 163 -6.33 -13.46 -2.03
CA THR A 163 -4.99 -13.89 -2.46
C THR A 163 -4.91 -14.08 -3.97
N VAL A 164 -5.91 -14.74 -4.56
CA VAL A 164 -6.04 -14.93 -6.01
C VAL A 164 -6.10 -13.60 -6.77
N ALA A 165 -6.81 -12.61 -6.22
CA ALA A 165 -6.93 -11.29 -6.83
C ALA A 165 -5.69 -10.40 -6.66
N ARG A 166 -4.77 -10.77 -5.76
CA ARG A 166 -3.52 -10.02 -5.48
C ARG A 166 -2.29 -10.63 -6.11
N LEU A 167 -2.33 -11.87 -6.56
CA LEU A 167 -1.18 -12.56 -7.15
C LEU A 167 -1.17 -12.43 -8.67
N PRO A 168 -0.32 -11.56 -9.26
CA PRO A 168 -0.12 -11.51 -10.69
C PRO A 168 0.57 -12.80 -11.17
N LEU A 169 0.07 -13.36 -12.28
CA LEU A 169 0.51 -14.65 -12.81
C LEU A 169 1.66 -14.49 -13.80
N VAL A 170 2.63 -15.37 -13.72
CA VAL A 170 3.80 -15.37 -14.61
C VAL A 170 3.82 -16.59 -15.52
N PRO A 171 4.23 -16.46 -16.77
CA PRO A 171 4.36 -17.62 -17.67
C PRO A 171 5.62 -18.43 -17.33
N LYS A 172 5.41 -19.72 -17.09
CA LYS A 172 6.47 -20.68 -16.71
C LYS A 172 7.64 -20.70 -17.69
N HIS A 173 7.37 -20.63 -18.99
CA HIS A 173 8.40 -20.68 -20.04
C HIS A 173 9.33 -19.46 -20.03
N ALA A 174 8.87 -18.30 -19.56
CA ALA A 174 9.65 -17.07 -19.51
C ALA A 174 10.24 -16.77 -18.13
N TYR A 175 9.80 -17.49 -17.09
CA TYR A 175 10.25 -17.24 -15.72
C TYR A 175 11.64 -17.83 -15.47
N LYS A 176 12.61 -16.95 -15.27
CA LYS A 176 14.02 -17.27 -15.01
C LYS A 176 14.68 -16.20 -14.15
N GLU A 177 15.93 -16.40 -13.79
CA GLU A 177 16.71 -15.37 -13.11
C GLU A 177 16.70 -14.07 -13.93
N GLY A 178 16.48 -12.93 -13.22
CA GLY A 178 16.34 -11.62 -13.87
C GLY A 178 14.98 -11.35 -14.51
N TYR A 179 13.97 -12.21 -14.31
CA TYR A 179 12.62 -12.00 -14.87
C TYR A 179 12.07 -10.60 -14.61
N GLY A 180 12.25 -10.07 -13.38
CA GLY A 180 11.76 -8.74 -13.01
C GLY A 180 12.40 -7.57 -13.77
N GLN A 181 13.51 -7.80 -14.50
CA GLN A 181 14.19 -6.77 -15.31
C GLN A 181 13.58 -6.65 -16.72
N ASN A 182 12.98 -7.72 -17.22
CA ASN A 182 12.31 -7.76 -18.52
C ASN A 182 11.14 -8.76 -18.46
N PRO A 183 10.05 -8.43 -17.77
CA PRO A 183 8.94 -9.35 -17.56
C PRO A 183 8.17 -9.61 -18.84
N VAL A 184 7.82 -10.88 -19.05
CA VAL A 184 6.86 -11.35 -20.06
C VAL A 184 5.58 -11.73 -19.33
N GLY A 185 4.41 -11.41 -19.87
CA GLY A 185 3.14 -11.80 -19.24
C GLY A 185 1.93 -11.43 -20.08
N THR A 186 0.77 -11.50 -19.47
CA THR A 186 -0.55 -11.31 -20.09
C THR A 186 -1.11 -9.91 -19.92
N GLY A 187 -0.34 -8.99 -19.31
CA GLY A 187 -0.77 -7.62 -19.02
C GLY A 187 -0.86 -6.71 -20.26
N PRO A 188 -1.38 -5.48 -20.08
CA PRO A 188 -1.65 -4.54 -21.17
C PRO A 188 -0.41 -3.98 -21.84
N TYR A 189 0.76 -4.04 -21.20
CA TYR A 189 2.00 -3.48 -21.72
C TYR A 189 3.15 -4.49 -21.64
N LYS A 190 4.17 -4.31 -22.48
CA LYS A 190 5.46 -5.00 -22.47
C LYS A 190 6.57 -4.00 -22.20
N MET A 191 7.60 -4.42 -21.47
CA MET A 191 8.77 -3.58 -21.19
C MET A 191 9.64 -3.45 -22.43
N VAL A 192 10.09 -2.22 -22.71
CA VAL A 192 11.06 -1.92 -23.77
C VAL A 192 12.41 -1.58 -23.16
N GLN A 193 12.40 -0.73 -22.12
CA GLN A 193 13.61 -0.26 -21.48
C GLN A 193 13.34 0.13 -20.04
N TRP A 194 14.24 -0.20 -19.15
CA TRP A 194 14.22 0.30 -17.78
C TRP A 194 15.61 0.76 -17.36
N ASN A 195 15.75 2.07 -17.19
CA ASN A 195 16.93 2.72 -16.63
C ASN A 195 16.62 3.06 -15.16
N GLN A 196 17.14 2.26 -14.24
CA GLN A 196 16.87 2.41 -12.80
C GLN A 196 17.24 3.81 -12.32
N GLY A 197 16.37 4.39 -11.50
CA GLY A 197 16.51 5.76 -10.97
C GLY A 197 16.28 6.88 -11.99
N GLN A 198 15.82 6.55 -13.20
CA GLN A 198 15.57 7.51 -14.26
C GLN A 198 14.20 7.33 -14.89
N GLN A 199 14.00 6.25 -15.66
CA GLN A 199 12.74 6.02 -16.39
C GLN A 199 12.55 4.56 -16.79
N MET A 200 11.29 4.20 -17.02
CA MET A 200 10.89 2.97 -17.69
C MET A 200 10.04 3.31 -18.91
N ILE A 201 10.30 2.65 -20.02
CA ILE A 201 9.54 2.77 -21.26
C ILE A 201 8.84 1.44 -21.50
N VAL A 202 7.54 1.50 -21.75
CA VAL A 202 6.71 0.34 -22.08
C VAL A 202 5.91 0.60 -23.36
N GLU A 203 5.63 -0.46 -24.10
CA GLU A 203 4.79 -0.44 -25.31
C GLU A 203 3.55 -1.30 -25.10
N ALA A 204 2.46 -0.95 -25.81
CA ALA A 204 1.22 -1.70 -25.78
C ALA A 204 1.45 -3.17 -26.15
N ASN A 205 0.87 -4.07 -25.38
CA ASN A 205 0.84 -5.51 -25.70
C ASN A 205 -0.26 -5.77 -26.73
N GLU A 206 0.10 -6.12 -27.94
CA GLU A 206 -0.83 -6.41 -29.03
C GLU A 206 -1.67 -7.67 -28.78
N ASN A 207 -1.19 -8.56 -27.89
CA ASN A 207 -1.86 -9.78 -27.48
C ASN A 207 -2.76 -9.61 -26.24
N TYR A 208 -2.94 -8.36 -25.74
CA TYR A 208 -3.72 -8.15 -24.51
C TYR A 208 -5.18 -8.56 -24.70
N PHE A 209 -5.67 -9.45 -23.84
CA PHE A 209 -6.96 -10.13 -24.01
C PHE A 209 -8.21 -9.20 -23.83
N LYS A 210 -8.03 -8.00 -23.24
CA LYS A 210 -9.10 -6.98 -23.14
C LYS A 210 -9.05 -5.96 -24.30
N GLY A 211 -8.21 -6.20 -25.30
CA GLY A 211 -7.99 -5.30 -26.45
C GLY A 211 -6.71 -4.48 -26.31
N ILE A 212 -6.17 -4.06 -27.45
CA ILE A 212 -4.91 -3.30 -27.51
C ILE A 212 -5.10 -1.95 -26.83
N PRO A 213 -4.23 -1.56 -25.87
CA PRO A 213 -4.28 -0.25 -25.24
C PRO A 213 -4.28 0.92 -26.24
N ARG A 214 -5.04 1.98 -25.95
CA ARG A 214 -5.13 3.18 -26.79
C ARG A 214 -3.78 3.89 -26.92
N LEU A 215 -3.01 3.97 -25.82
CA LEU A 215 -1.67 4.52 -25.80
C LEU A 215 -0.67 3.45 -26.21
N LYS A 216 0.07 3.72 -27.29
CA LYS A 216 1.06 2.77 -27.83
C LYS A 216 2.33 2.74 -27.01
N LYS A 217 2.66 3.86 -26.36
CA LYS A 217 3.89 4.01 -25.58
C LYS A 217 3.65 4.80 -24.31
N LEU A 218 4.16 4.29 -23.17
CA LEU A 218 4.19 5.02 -21.91
C LEU A 218 5.63 5.16 -21.43
N THR A 219 5.93 6.32 -20.83
CA THR A 219 7.20 6.57 -20.16
C THR A 219 6.90 6.88 -18.69
N PHE A 220 7.36 6.02 -17.78
CA PHE A 220 7.30 6.26 -16.34
C PHE A 220 8.62 6.89 -15.89
N LEU A 221 8.54 8.01 -15.18
CA LEU A 221 9.71 8.70 -14.65
C LEU A 221 9.98 8.29 -13.21
N PHE A 222 11.23 7.95 -12.90
CA PHE A 222 11.73 7.58 -11.58
C PHE A 222 12.76 8.63 -11.11
N VAL A 223 12.33 9.88 -11.01
CA VAL A 223 13.16 11.00 -10.60
C VAL A 223 12.72 11.53 -9.23
N ASN A 224 13.51 12.40 -8.60
CA ASN A 224 13.08 13.04 -7.36
C ASN A 224 11.90 13.99 -7.60
N GLY A 225 11.13 14.27 -6.51
CA GLY A 225 9.88 15.01 -6.60
C GLY A 225 10.05 16.45 -7.09
N GLU A 226 11.20 17.10 -6.82
CA GLU A 226 11.47 18.46 -7.28
C GLU A 226 11.70 18.49 -8.81
N THR A 227 12.52 17.57 -9.32
CA THR A 227 12.74 17.42 -10.76
C THR A 227 11.42 17.11 -11.48
N ALA A 228 10.61 16.21 -10.93
CA ALA A 228 9.29 15.88 -11.49
C ALA A 228 8.34 17.08 -11.50
N LEU A 229 8.33 17.89 -10.43
CA LEU A 229 7.52 19.11 -10.37
C LEU A 229 7.92 20.12 -11.44
N GLN A 230 9.22 20.32 -11.68
CA GLN A 230 9.67 21.23 -12.74
C GLN A 230 9.28 20.73 -14.14
N ALA A 231 9.44 19.44 -14.41
CA ALA A 231 9.01 18.82 -15.66
C ALA A 231 7.48 18.91 -15.84
N ALA A 232 6.69 18.72 -14.78
CA ALA A 232 5.25 18.88 -14.83
C ALA A 232 4.83 20.34 -15.13
N LYS A 233 5.50 21.32 -14.52
CA LYS A 233 5.29 22.76 -14.82
C LYS A 233 5.69 23.14 -16.24
N ALA A 234 6.71 22.50 -16.82
CA ALA A 234 7.11 22.66 -18.21
C ALA A 234 6.11 22.02 -19.20
N GLY A 235 5.19 21.18 -18.72
CA GLY A 235 4.21 20.46 -19.53
C GLY A 235 4.74 19.15 -20.12
N ASP A 236 5.87 18.63 -19.60
CA ASP A 236 6.52 17.40 -20.08
C ASP A 236 5.91 16.14 -19.46
N ILE A 237 5.11 16.26 -18.40
CA ILE A 237 4.42 15.15 -17.71
C ILE A 237 2.91 15.28 -17.95
N ASP A 238 2.25 14.16 -18.27
CA ASP A 238 0.81 14.10 -18.53
C ASP A 238 0.00 13.69 -17.33
N VAL A 239 0.57 12.82 -16.48
CA VAL A 239 0.01 12.43 -15.18
C VAL A 239 1.12 12.58 -14.13
N TYR A 240 0.90 13.50 -13.20
CA TYR A 240 1.84 13.82 -12.13
C TYR A 240 1.22 13.51 -10.77
N ASP A 241 1.80 12.56 -10.02
CA ASP A 241 1.46 12.29 -8.62
C ASP A 241 1.91 13.46 -7.75
N VAL A 242 0.98 14.03 -6.99
CA VAL A 242 1.17 15.25 -6.22
C VAL A 242 1.41 14.91 -4.74
N PRO A 243 2.63 15.07 -4.23
CA PRO A 243 2.86 14.99 -2.79
C PRO A 243 2.11 16.11 -2.03
N TYR A 244 1.68 15.85 -0.79
CA TYR A 244 0.91 16.82 0.00
C TYR A 244 1.58 18.20 0.11
N ASN A 245 2.91 18.28 0.24
CA ASN A 245 3.66 19.54 0.29
C ASN A 245 3.57 20.36 -1.01
N TYR A 246 3.01 19.82 -2.08
CA TYR A 246 2.75 20.51 -3.34
C TYR A 246 1.25 20.55 -3.70
N ALA A 247 0.36 20.26 -2.76
CA ALA A 247 -1.08 20.20 -3.00
C ALA A 247 -1.64 21.54 -3.54
N ASP A 248 -1.10 22.67 -3.08
CA ASP A 248 -1.52 24.01 -3.49
C ASP A 248 -0.85 24.49 -4.79
N VAL A 249 0.09 23.72 -5.34
CA VAL A 249 0.81 24.08 -6.56
C VAL A 249 -0.09 23.84 -7.77
N LYS A 250 -0.43 24.91 -8.48
CA LYS A 250 -1.17 24.83 -9.74
C LYS A 250 -0.21 24.64 -10.91
N ILE A 251 -0.49 23.63 -11.74
CA ILE A 251 0.22 23.39 -13.01
C ILE A 251 -0.71 23.86 -14.14
N SER A 252 -0.23 24.77 -14.97
CA SER A 252 -1.01 25.29 -16.11
C SER A 252 -1.35 24.18 -17.09
N GLY A 253 -2.62 24.12 -17.54
CA GLY A 253 -3.09 23.09 -18.47
C GLY A 253 -3.23 21.69 -17.86
N ALA A 254 -3.31 21.60 -16.51
CA ALA A 254 -3.61 20.35 -15.81
C ALA A 254 -4.71 20.57 -14.76
N LYS A 255 -5.42 19.50 -14.44
CA LYS A 255 -6.49 19.48 -13.42
C LYS A 255 -6.14 18.52 -12.30
N MET A 256 -6.34 18.98 -11.06
CA MET A 256 -6.21 18.13 -9.87
C MET A 256 -7.32 17.10 -9.82
N LYS A 257 -6.94 15.83 -9.63
CA LYS A 257 -7.84 14.72 -9.31
C LYS A 257 -7.37 14.09 -8.01
N ALA A 258 -8.28 13.88 -7.07
CA ALA A 258 -7.99 13.25 -5.79
C ALA A 258 -8.90 12.04 -5.59
N PHE A 259 -8.33 10.94 -5.10
CA PHE A 259 -9.04 9.68 -4.87
C PHE A 259 -8.75 9.20 -3.47
N LYS A 260 -9.78 8.79 -2.72
CA LYS A 260 -9.58 8.11 -1.44
C LYS A 260 -8.71 6.87 -1.62
N SER A 261 -7.88 6.56 -0.64
CA SER A 261 -7.14 5.31 -0.62
C SER A 261 -7.32 4.55 0.70
N ALA A 262 -7.15 3.24 0.66
CA ALA A 262 -7.11 2.41 1.86
C ALA A 262 -5.83 2.64 2.70
N GLY A 263 -4.85 3.38 2.15
CA GLY A 263 -3.62 3.71 2.85
C GLY A 263 -3.82 4.71 3.98
N LYS A 264 -3.24 4.43 5.14
CA LYS A 264 -3.38 5.23 6.36
C LYS A 264 -2.02 5.54 6.97
N TYR A 265 -1.92 6.66 7.67
CA TYR A 265 -0.86 6.89 8.65
C TYR A 265 -1.25 6.23 9.96
N VAL A 266 -0.35 5.45 10.54
CA VAL A 266 -0.59 4.69 11.77
C VAL A 266 0.67 4.58 12.62
N LEU A 267 0.52 4.72 13.93
CA LEU A 267 1.58 4.49 14.92
C LEU A 267 1.33 3.15 15.62
N SER A 268 2.31 2.23 15.56
CA SER A 268 2.27 0.99 16.34
C SER A 268 2.49 1.28 17.83
N LEU A 269 1.77 0.55 18.67
CA LEU A 269 1.85 0.66 20.11
C LEU A 269 2.10 -0.73 20.70
N PRO A 270 3.36 -1.14 20.97
CA PRO A 270 3.67 -2.44 21.57
C PRO A 270 2.89 -2.68 22.86
N VAL A 271 2.17 -3.82 22.94
CA VAL A 271 1.21 -4.06 24.04
C VAL A 271 1.76 -4.91 25.18
N VAL A 272 2.95 -5.49 25.00
CA VAL A 272 3.56 -6.35 26.03
C VAL A 272 4.68 -5.62 26.78
N LYS A 273 4.91 -6.02 28.02
CA LYS A 273 6.06 -5.51 28.80
C LYS A 273 7.37 -6.10 28.28
N PRO A 274 8.52 -5.40 28.45
CA PRO A 274 9.82 -5.95 28.13
C PRO A 274 10.05 -7.31 28.79
N GLY A 275 10.52 -8.29 28.00
CA GLY A 275 10.76 -9.65 28.46
C GLY A 275 9.53 -10.56 28.58
N ALA A 276 8.32 -10.06 28.32
CA ALA A 276 7.10 -10.87 28.34
C ALA A 276 6.91 -11.75 27.08
N ALA A 277 7.65 -11.47 26.02
CA ALA A 277 7.65 -12.25 24.79
C ALA A 277 9.05 -12.32 24.17
N ILE A 278 9.28 -13.36 23.37
CA ILE A 278 10.53 -13.59 22.65
C ILE A 278 10.27 -13.46 21.16
N ASN A 279 11.09 -12.67 20.48
CA ASN A 279 11.09 -12.59 19.03
C ASN A 279 11.92 -13.74 18.43
N PRO A 280 11.43 -14.44 17.36
CA PRO A 280 12.17 -15.51 16.70
C PRO A 280 13.57 -15.10 16.20
N ASP A 281 13.74 -13.84 15.83
CA ASP A 281 15.01 -13.26 15.34
C ASP A 281 15.83 -12.61 16.47
N ASN A 282 15.50 -12.85 17.74
CA ASN A 282 16.12 -12.26 18.93
C ASN A 282 16.05 -10.71 18.98
N LYS A 283 15.10 -10.09 18.31
CA LYS A 283 14.87 -8.65 18.39
C LYS A 283 14.25 -8.28 19.75
N PRO A 284 14.52 -7.09 20.28
CA PRO A 284 13.90 -6.62 21.52
C PRO A 284 12.38 -6.48 21.34
N VAL A 285 11.63 -6.90 22.35
CA VAL A 285 10.17 -6.91 22.36
C VAL A 285 9.66 -6.25 23.63
N GLY A 286 8.59 -5.47 23.48
CA GLY A 286 7.84 -4.93 24.59
C GLY A 286 8.28 -3.53 25.03
N ASN A 287 7.32 -2.77 25.54
CA ASN A 287 7.48 -1.39 25.97
C ASN A 287 6.85 -1.18 27.35
N THR A 288 7.56 -0.54 28.25
CA THR A 288 7.10 -0.35 29.63
C THR A 288 5.88 0.57 29.70
N VAL A 289 5.84 1.61 28.85
CA VAL A 289 4.79 2.64 28.87
C VAL A 289 3.57 2.19 28.05
N THR A 290 3.78 1.81 26.78
CA THR A 290 2.66 1.45 25.90
C THR A 290 2.05 0.08 26.23
N SER A 291 2.69 -0.76 27.03
CA SER A 291 2.06 -1.98 27.56
C SER A 291 0.87 -1.69 28.48
N ASP A 292 0.79 -0.48 29.06
CA ASP A 292 -0.40 -0.04 29.79
C ASP A 292 -1.50 0.40 28.81
N ILE A 293 -2.64 -0.28 28.86
CA ILE A 293 -3.79 0.00 27.98
C ILE A 293 -4.32 1.44 28.12
N ALA A 294 -4.16 2.05 29.30
CA ALA A 294 -4.61 3.41 29.57
C ALA A 294 -3.86 4.42 28.68
N ILE A 295 -2.56 4.25 28.51
CA ILE A 295 -1.72 5.06 27.61
C ILE A 295 -2.25 4.93 26.16
N ARG A 296 -2.51 3.71 25.69
CA ARG A 296 -2.98 3.47 24.32
C ARG A 296 -4.36 4.04 24.07
N LYS A 297 -5.28 3.91 25.04
CA LYS A 297 -6.61 4.52 24.98
C LYS A 297 -6.55 6.04 25.05
N ALA A 298 -5.76 6.61 25.95
CA ALA A 298 -5.58 8.06 26.06
C ALA A 298 -5.08 8.67 24.75
N LEU A 299 -4.07 8.08 24.10
CA LEU A 299 -3.59 8.52 22.80
C LEU A 299 -4.70 8.47 21.74
N ASN A 300 -5.49 7.40 21.70
CA ASN A 300 -6.57 7.27 20.71
C ASN A 300 -7.68 8.30 20.90
N TYR A 301 -8.08 8.61 22.16
CA TYR A 301 -9.11 9.60 22.43
C TYR A 301 -8.61 11.05 22.37
N GLY A 302 -7.35 11.31 22.73
CA GLY A 302 -6.86 12.68 22.90
C GLY A 302 -6.22 13.30 21.66
N ILE A 303 -5.77 12.51 20.66
CA ILE A 303 -5.19 13.03 19.42
C ILE A 303 -6.27 13.66 18.53
N ASP A 304 -6.01 14.86 18.02
CA ASP A 304 -6.83 15.59 17.05
C ASP A 304 -6.43 15.22 15.63
N ARG A 305 -7.15 14.26 15.06
CA ARG A 305 -6.86 13.74 13.71
C ARG A 305 -7.25 14.72 12.62
N GLN A 306 -8.32 15.51 12.85
CA GLN A 306 -8.76 16.49 11.85
C GLN A 306 -7.70 17.56 11.64
N SER A 307 -7.05 18.03 12.71
CA SER A 307 -5.97 19.02 12.58
C SER A 307 -4.77 18.51 11.78
N ILE A 308 -4.51 17.19 11.81
CA ILE A 308 -3.46 16.57 10.98
C ILE A 308 -3.84 16.61 9.49
N VAL A 309 -5.09 16.28 9.19
CA VAL A 309 -5.62 16.37 7.82
C VAL A 309 -5.56 17.80 7.29
N ASP A 310 -6.00 18.76 8.08
CA ASP A 310 -6.07 20.17 7.67
C ASP A 310 -4.67 20.77 7.49
N ASN A 311 -3.77 20.57 8.45
CA ASN A 311 -2.47 21.24 8.48
C ASN A 311 -1.40 20.55 7.63
N LEU A 312 -1.42 19.22 7.49
CA LEU A 312 -0.38 18.49 6.78
C LEU A 312 -0.85 17.88 5.45
N MET A 313 -2.15 17.66 5.30
CA MET A 313 -2.71 17.05 4.09
C MET A 313 -3.55 18.04 3.28
N HIS A 314 -3.60 19.31 3.67
CA HIS A 314 -4.35 20.38 2.98
C HIS A 314 -5.81 20.02 2.70
N GLY A 315 -6.44 19.23 3.59
CA GLY A 315 -7.79 18.72 3.41
C GLY A 315 -7.90 17.51 2.45
N TYR A 316 -6.81 17.07 1.84
CA TYR A 316 -6.80 15.87 0.98
C TYR A 316 -6.57 14.59 1.80
N GLY A 317 -7.57 14.22 2.58
CA GLY A 317 -7.56 13.06 3.44
C GLY A 317 -8.78 13.06 4.33
N SER A 318 -8.82 12.13 5.28
CA SER A 318 -9.83 12.13 6.33
C SER A 318 -9.24 11.52 7.62
N PRO A 319 -9.76 11.85 8.81
CA PRO A 319 -9.38 11.16 10.04
C PRO A 319 -9.54 9.65 9.90
N ALA A 320 -8.56 8.88 10.36
CA ALA A 320 -8.65 7.43 10.48
C ALA A 320 -8.72 7.04 11.96
N TYR A 321 -9.78 6.38 12.34
CA TYR A 321 -10.01 5.98 13.73
C TYR A 321 -9.60 4.53 13.99
N GLU A 322 -9.73 3.68 12.98
CA GLU A 322 -9.47 2.25 13.05
C GLU A 322 -8.85 1.73 11.74
N LEU A 323 -8.43 0.47 11.75
CA LEU A 323 -7.96 -0.22 10.56
C LEU A 323 -9.04 -0.25 9.46
N VAL A 324 -10.26 -0.57 9.89
CA VAL A 324 -11.39 -0.88 9.00
C VAL A 324 -12.18 0.39 8.73
N ASP A 325 -12.38 0.70 7.46
CA ASP A 325 -13.15 1.86 7.04
C ASP A 325 -14.66 1.57 7.06
N PRO A 326 -15.51 2.60 7.33
CA PRO A 326 -16.96 2.41 7.39
C PRO A 326 -17.61 1.94 6.08
N GLU A 327 -16.94 2.09 4.94
CA GLU A 327 -17.43 1.74 3.63
C GLU A 327 -17.39 0.23 3.31
N VAL A 328 -16.66 -0.57 4.13
CA VAL A 328 -16.53 -2.01 3.87
C VAL A 328 -17.56 -2.85 4.66
N PRO A 329 -18.02 -4.01 4.12
CA PRO A 329 -19.12 -4.79 4.72
C PRO A 329 -18.80 -5.42 6.08
N TYR A 330 -17.52 -5.58 6.40
CA TYR A 330 -17.07 -6.12 7.69
C TYR A 330 -16.71 -5.05 8.73
N TYR A 331 -17.07 -3.77 8.50
CA TYR A 331 -16.94 -2.72 9.51
C TYR A 331 -17.94 -2.93 10.64
N ASN A 332 -17.47 -2.83 11.89
CA ASN A 332 -18.33 -2.84 13.08
C ASN A 332 -18.65 -1.40 13.49
N SER A 333 -19.89 -0.95 13.29
CA SER A 333 -20.31 0.43 13.62
C SER A 333 -20.24 0.78 15.11
N GLU A 334 -20.21 -0.21 16.00
CA GLU A 334 -20.11 0.02 17.45
C GLU A 334 -18.73 0.54 17.88
N ILE A 335 -17.68 0.38 17.04
CA ILE A 335 -16.34 0.89 17.38
C ILE A 335 -16.19 2.39 17.19
N ALA A 336 -17.15 3.07 16.58
CA ALA A 336 -17.08 4.50 16.35
C ALA A 336 -16.93 5.29 17.67
N TYR A 337 -16.04 6.28 17.65
CA TYR A 337 -15.79 7.17 18.78
C TYR A 337 -15.43 8.59 18.30
N LYS A 338 -15.40 9.54 19.23
CA LYS A 338 -14.89 10.89 18.99
C LYS A 338 -13.50 11.02 19.59
N ASP A 339 -12.62 11.66 18.87
CA ASP A 339 -11.26 12.01 19.28
C ASP A 339 -11.16 13.48 19.72
N ASN A 340 -9.93 13.98 19.87
CA ASN A 340 -9.62 15.33 20.37
C ASN A 340 -10.27 15.61 21.76
N ASP A 341 -10.49 14.56 22.56
CA ASP A 341 -11.05 14.64 23.90
C ASP A 341 -9.91 14.50 24.94
N VAL A 342 -9.17 15.58 25.11
CA VAL A 342 -8.02 15.62 26.02
C VAL A 342 -8.43 15.39 27.47
N GLU A 343 -9.59 15.88 27.89
CA GLU A 343 -10.07 15.69 29.27
C GLU A 343 -10.42 14.22 29.54
N LYS A 344 -11.07 13.54 28.60
CA LYS A 344 -11.28 12.10 28.69
C LYS A 344 -9.96 11.32 28.71
N ALA A 345 -8.99 11.70 27.89
CA ALA A 345 -7.67 11.07 27.87
C ALA A 345 -6.96 11.21 29.23
N LYS A 346 -6.96 12.42 29.82
CA LYS A 346 -6.43 12.65 31.17
C LYS A 346 -7.17 11.87 32.26
N ALA A 347 -8.49 11.78 32.15
CA ALA A 347 -9.29 10.99 33.12
C ALA A 347 -8.89 9.50 33.06
N ILE A 348 -8.75 8.91 31.86
CA ILE A 348 -8.28 7.53 31.66
C ILE A 348 -6.90 7.32 32.29
N LEU A 349 -5.98 8.25 32.09
CA LEU A 349 -4.63 8.17 32.67
C LEU A 349 -4.66 8.26 34.20
N ALA A 350 -5.41 9.22 34.74
CA ALA A 350 -5.53 9.43 36.19
C ALA A 350 -6.16 8.23 36.90
N GLU A 351 -7.23 7.64 36.33
CA GLU A 351 -7.89 6.45 36.84
C GLU A 351 -6.94 5.25 36.86
N ALA A 352 -6.09 5.13 35.87
CA ALA A 352 -5.06 4.08 35.79
C ALA A 352 -3.84 4.36 36.69
N GLY A 353 -3.76 5.50 37.35
CA GLY A 353 -2.68 5.88 38.28
C GLY A 353 -1.52 6.63 37.62
N TRP A 354 -1.65 7.09 36.38
CA TRP A 354 -0.71 7.98 35.74
C TRP A 354 -0.97 9.43 36.19
N LYS A 355 0.02 10.09 36.82
CA LYS A 355 -0.09 11.46 37.35
C LYS A 355 1.24 12.18 37.23
N ASP A 356 1.20 13.46 36.97
CA ASP A 356 2.37 14.33 37.05
C ASP A 356 2.56 14.70 38.52
N THR A 357 3.52 14.09 39.22
CA THR A 357 3.72 14.28 40.67
C THR A 357 4.90 15.23 40.98
N ASP A 358 5.78 15.48 40.03
CA ASP A 358 6.93 16.38 40.17
C ASP A 358 6.75 17.75 39.46
N GLY A 359 5.66 17.91 38.70
CA GLY A 359 5.31 19.15 38.02
C GLY A 359 6.09 19.42 36.74
N ASN A 360 6.71 18.38 36.13
CA ASN A 360 7.48 18.53 34.91
C ASN A 360 6.62 18.48 33.63
N GLY A 361 5.31 18.22 33.78
CA GLY A 361 4.34 18.16 32.69
C GLY A 361 4.22 16.78 32.04
N ILE A 362 4.95 15.77 32.54
CA ILE A 362 4.88 14.37 32.08
C ILE A 362 4.25 13.53 33.18
N VAL A 363 3.25 12.72 32.84
CA VAL A 363 2.64 11.82 33.81
C VAL A 363 3.54 10.60 34.07
N GLU A 364 3.62 10.18 35.33
CA GLU A 364 4.37 9.00 35.72
C GLU A 364 3.50 8.02 36.52
N LYS A 365 3.91 6.74 36.52
CA LYS A 365 3.32 5.65 37.27
C LYS A 365 4.39 4.72 37.78
N ASN A 366 4.43 4.49 39.12
CA ASN A 366 5.46 3.64 39.75
C ASN A 366 6.90 4.04 39.41
N GLY A 367 7.18 5.36 39.30
CA GLY A 367 8.48 5.91 38.97
C GLY A 367 8.86 5.82 37.47
N GLN A 368 7.93 5.40 36.61
CA GLN A 368 8.11 5.37 35.16
C GLN A 368 7.36 6.55 34.53
N GLU A 369 8.08 7.51 33.96
CA GLU A 369 7.47 8.57 33.15
C GLU A 369 6.89 8.04 31.82
N ALA A 370 5.85 8.71 31.31
CA ALA A 370 5.22 8.40 30.03
C ALA A 370 6.06 8.91 28.84
N ASN A 371 7.34 8.50 28.80
CA ASN A 371 8.27 8.76 27.70
C ASN A 371 8.17 7.61 26.68
N ILE A 372 7.84 7.92 25.42
CA ILE A 372 7.63 6.95 24.34
C ILE A 372 8.52 7.29 23.18
N ILE A 373 9.39 6.37 22.76
CA ILE A 373 10.17 6.51 21.53
C ILE A 373 9.27 6.27 20.33
N VAL A 374 9.26 7.23 19.41
CA VAL A 374 8.53 7.17 18.14
C VAL A 374 9.51 7.23 16.99
N MET A 375 9.64 6.14 16.26
CA MET A 375 10.46 6.02 15.07
C MET A 375 9.65 6.37 13.83
N ALA A 376 10.26 7.13 12.91
CA ALA A 376 9.75 7.38 11.57
C ALA A 376 10.88 7.22 10.56
N ASN A 377 10.55 6.81 9.32
CA ASN A 377 11.58 6.68 8.27
C ASN A 377 12.24 8.04 7.99
N ALA A 378 13.57 8.09 8.10
CA ALA A 378 14.36 9.33 7.93
C ALA A 378 14.23 9.93 6.51
N GLY A 379 13.92 9.13 5.51
CA GLY A 379 13.67 9.57 4.12
C GLY A 379 12.23 10.04 3.85
N ASP A 380 11.30 9.93 4.83
CA ASP A 380 9.89 10.30 4.64
C ASP A 380 9.54 11.55 5.47
N LYS A 381 9.63 12.72 4.83
CA LYS A 381 9.34 14.01 5.47
C LYS A 381 7.91 14.11 6.01
N MET A 382 6.95 13.49 5.32
CA MET A 382 5.55 13.53 5.75
C MET A 382 5.35 12.76 7.06
N LEU A 383 5.93 11.57 7.18
CA LEU A 383 5.88 10.82 8.45
C LEU A 383 6.56 11.59 9.59
N GLN A 384 7.67 12.27 9.33
CA GLN A 384 8.32 13.12 10.34
C GLN A 384 7.42 14.27 10.78
N ASN A 385 6.75 14.95 9.85
CA ASN A 385 5.80 16.03 10.17
C ASN A 385 4.60 15.52 10.98
N VAL A 386 4.04 14.34 10.61
CA VAL A 386 2.99 13.70 11.39
C VAL A 386 3.48 13.37 12.80
N ALA A 387 4.70 12.83 12.94
CA ALA A 387 5.29 12.51 14.25
C ALA A 387 5.43 13.78 15.13
N MET A 388 5.87 14.90 14.56
CA MET A 388 5.97 16.18 15.31
C MET A 388 4.59 16.65 15.78
N LEU A 389 3.58 16.62 14.91
CA LEU A 389 2.26 17.14 15.25
C LEU A 389 1.56 16.27 16.32
N ILE A 390 1.63 14.93 16.21
CA ILE A 390 1.09 14.04 17.25
C ILE A 390 1.89 14.15 18.56
N SER A 391 3.20 14.44 18.51
CA SER A 391 4.01 14.70 19.70
C SER A 391 3.51 15.91 20.49
N ASP A 392 3.25 17.02 19.80
CA ASP A 392 2.74 18.23 20.45
C ASP A 392 1.33 18.02 21.01
N GLN A 393 0.51 17.21 20.36
CA GLN A 393 -0.81 16.84 20.89
C GLN A 393 -0.71 15.91 22.10
N ALA A 394 0.23 14.95 22.09
CA ALA A 394 0.43 14.01 23.21
C ALA A 394 0.87 14.72 24.50
N LYS A 395 1.68 15.79 24.39
CA LYS A 395 2.07 16.63 25.53
C LYS A 395 0.88 17.24 26.25
N ARG A 396 -0.22 17.53 25.56
CA ARG A 396 -1.45 18.06 26.17
C ARG A 396 -2.07 17.09 27.20
N MET A 397 -1.73 15.80 27.07
CA MET A 397 -2.17 14.72 27.98
C MET A 397 -1.09 14.32 29.00
N GLY A 398 0.07 14.96 28.98
CA GLY A 398 1.22 14.58 29.80
C GLY A 398 2.02 13.38 29.25
N ILE A 399 1.89 13.05 27.97
CA ILE A 399 2.66 11.98 27.32
C ILE A 399 3.74 12.64 26.46
N ASN A 400 5.00 12.24 26.64
CA ASN A 400 6.13 12.77 25.89
C ASN A 400 6.61 11.79 24.82
N PHE A 401 6.62 12.23 23.55
CA PHE A 401 7.19 11.45 22.44
C PHE A 401 8.64 11.89 22.19
N ILE A 402 9.56 10.93 22.21
CA ILE A 402 10.95 11.08 21.82
C ILE A 402 11.05 10.67 20.35
N LEU A 403 11.16 11.66 19.46
CA LEU A 403 11.13 11.41 18.01
C LEU A 403 12.50 10.98 17.50
N GLU A 404 12.57 9.84 16.84
CA GLU A 404 13.79 9.29 16.27
C GLU A 404 13.59 8.97 14.77
N PRO A 405 14.04 9.85 13.84
CA PRO A 405 14.16 9.51 12.44
C PRO A 405 15.17 8.37 12.25
N LYS A 406 14.75 7.25 11.64
CA LYS A 406 15.56 6.03 11.52
C LYS A 406 15.59 5.50 10.09
N SER A 407 16.64 4.77 9.75
CA SER A 407 16.69 3.94 8.54
C SER A 407 15.72 2.76 8.64
N ALA A 408 15.39 2.14 7.50
CA ALA A 408 14.55 0.95 7.49
C ALA A 408 15.15 -0.23 8.30
N GLU A 409 16.48 -0.36 8.32
CA GLU A 409 17.19 -1.39 9.06
C GLU A 409 17.08 -1.17 10.57
N GLU A 410 17.31 0.07 11.05
CA GLU A 410 17.16 0.42 12.47
C GLU A 410 15.72 0.26 12.96
N ILE A 411 14.72 0.64 12.13
CA ILE A 411 13.31 0.41 12.44
C ILE A 411 13.04 -1.09 12.57
N ASN A 412 13.48 -1.89 11.59
CA ASN A 412 13.28 -3.34 11.62
C ASN A 412 13.92 -4.01 12.84
N ALA A 413 15.03 -3.47 13.36
CA ALA A 413 15.68 -3.98 14.57
C ALA A 413 14.87 -3.71 15.85
N ARG A 414 14.08 -2.62 15.90
CA ARG A 414 13.44 -2.12 17.13
C ARG A 414 11.91 -2.04 17.06
N GLN A 415 11.28 -2.37 15.94
CA GLN A 415 9.84 -2.19 15.67
C GLN A 415 8.89 -2.92 16.65
N HIS A 416 9.40 -3.87 17.42
CA HIS A 416 8.60 -4.62 18.41
C HIS A 416 8.76 -4.07 19.84
N GLN A 417 9.66 -3.11 20.04
CA GLN A 417 9.93 -2.45 21.31
C GLN A 417 9.50 -0.99 21.27
N ASP A 418 9.86 -0.27 20.22
CA ASP A 418 9.56 1.15 20.08
C ASP A 418 8.38 1.35 19.12
N CYS A 419 7.68 2.46 19.29
CA CYS A 419 6.56 2.80 18.45
C CYS A 419 7.06 3.19 17.05
N TRP A 420 6.46 2.63 16.01
CA TRP A 420 6.80 2.93 14.63
C TRP A 420 5.64 3.60 13.90
N LEU A 421 5.88 4.83 13.44
CA LEU A 421 4.96 5.56 12.58
C LEU A 421 5.20 5.17 11.12
N MET A 422 4.15 4.62 10.49
CA MET A 422 4.24 4.01 9.16
C MET A 422 3.02 4.32 8.30
N ASN A 423 3.11 3.95 7.03
CA ASN A 423 1.98 3.83 6.11
C ASN A 423 1.50 2.38 6.12
N TYR A 424 0.20 2.17 6.29
CA TYR A 424 -0.41 0.84 6.27
C TYR A 424 -1.84 0.91 5.74
N GLY A 425 -2.34 -0.19 5.20
CA GLY A 425 -3.74 -0.34 4.82
C GLY A 425 -3.95 -1.18 3.58
N SER A 426 -5.12 -1.80 3.48
CA SER A 426 -5.64 -2.51 2.32
C SER A 426 -7.16 -2.53 2.38
N LEU A 427 -7.81 -2.85 1.27
CA LEU A 427 -9.26 -2.97 1.20
C LEU A 427 -9.79 -4.31 1.72
N ASP A 428 -8.93 -5.31 1.85
CA ASP A 428 -9.34 -6.66 2.23
C ASP A 428 -9.15 -6.94 3.73
N PRO A 429 -9.87 -7.90 4.29
CA PRO A 429 -9.80 -8.23 5.72
C PRO A 429 -8.50 -8.95 6.13
N MET A 430 -7.62 -9.33 5.19
CA MET A 430 -6.33 -9.95 5.51
C MET A 430 -5.49 -9.11 6.48
N ASN A 431 -5.66 -7.79 6.46
CA ASN A 431 -4.97 -6.90 7.39
C ASN A 431 -5.30 -7.18 8.85
N MET A 432 -6.53 -7.61 9.16
CA MET A 432 -6.88 -8.00 10.52
C MET A 432 -6.11 -9.25 10.94
N PHE A 433 -5.99 -10.23 10.05
CA PHE A 433 -5.15 -11.41 10.29
C PHE A 433 -3.67 -11.04 10.46
N TYR A 434 -3.15 -10.14 9.62
CA TYR A 434 -1.73 -9.77 9.71
C TYR A 434 -1.40 -8.97 10.97
N LEU A 435 -2.28 -8.06 11.40
CA LEU A 435 -1.96 -7.14 12.50
C LEU A 435 -2.43 -7.62 13.88
N TYR A 436 -3.49 -8.43 13.96
CA TYR A 436 -4.16 -8.73 15.22
C TYR A 436 -4.26 -10.22 15.56
N TYR A 437 -3.82 -11.11 14.67
CA TYR A 437 -3.77 -12.53 14.99
C TYR A 437 -2.53 -12.83 15.83
N GLY A 438 -2.74 -13.23 17.08
CA GLY A 438 -1.67 -13.44 18.07
C GLY A 438 -0.53 -14.36 17.60
N PRO A 439 -0.82 -15.52 16.97
CA PRO A 439 0.24 -16.41 16.45
C PRO A 439 1.14 -15.81 15.35
N ASN A 440 0.78 -14.65 14.78
CA ASN A 440 1.62 -13.93 13.84
C ASN A 440 2.62 -12.96 14.51
N ALA A 441 2.56 -12.81 15.84
CA ALA A 441 3.39 -11.85 16.56
C ALA A 441 4.88 -12.00 16.25
N GLY A 442 5.50 -10.92 15.79
CA GLY A 442 6.93 -10.86 15.50
C GLY A 442 7.39 -11.57 14.24
N LYS A 443 6.49 -12.12 13.41
CA LYS A 443 6.84 -12.73 12.13
C LYS A 443 6.96 -11.64 11.05
N GLY A 444 8.18 -11.20 10.77
CA GLY A 444 8.41 -10.13 9.80
C GLY A 444 7.74 -8.82 10.23
N TYR A 445 6.83 -8.32 9.38
CA TYR A 445 6.03 -7.11 9.63
C TYR A 445 4.63 -7.41 10.16
N TYR A 446 4.32 -8.67 10.49
CA TYR A 446 3.02 -9.06 11.01
C TYR A 446 2.97 -8.85 12.51
N ASN A 447 1.82 -8.40 13.01
CA ASN A 447 1.54 -8.17 14.42
C ASN A 447 2.74 -7.60 15.20
N ILE A 448 3.26 -6.48 14.70
CA ILE A 448 4.48 -5.84 15.23
C ILE A 448 4.31 -5.37 16.68
N SER A 449 3.07 -5.13 17.11
CA SER A 449 2.73 -4.69 18.47
C SER A 449 2.61 -5.84 19.47
N TYR A 450 2.72 -7.10 19.03
CA TYR A 450 2.54 -8.30 19.89
C TYR A 450 1.16 -8.38 20.52
N PHE A 451 0.13 -7.89 19.83
CA PHE A 451 -1.25 -8.06 20.26
C PHE A 451 -1.61 -9.55 20.31
N ASN A 452 -2.16 -10.00 21.44
CA ASN A 452 -2.61 -11.38 21.60
C ASN A 452 -3.81 -11.46 22.54
N ASN A 453 -4.98 -11.65 21.95
CA ASN A 453 -6.22 -11.88 22.67
C ASN A 453 -6.87 -13.16 22.15
N LEU A 454 -7.01 -14.17 23.00
CA LEU A 454 -7.47 -15.51 22.58
C LEU A 454 -8.88 -15.48 21.96
N LYS A 455 -9.77 -14.61 22.45
CA LYS A 455 -11.12 -14.49 21.90
C LYS A 455 -11.10 -13.86 20.50
N VAL A 456 -10.27 -12.83 20.30
CA VAL A 456 -10.04 -12.20 19.00
C VAL A 456 -9.38 -13.18 18.04
N ASN A 457 -8.40 -13.97 18.48
CA ASN A 457 -7.79 -15.03 17.67
C ASN A 457 -8.85 -16.01 17.16
N GLY A 458 -9.74 -16.48 18.04
CA GLY A 458 -10.84 -17.38 17.68
C GLY A 458 -11.81 -16.75 16.67
N TYR A 459 -12.10 -15.45 16.76
CA TYR A 459 -12.91 -14.76 15.73
C TYR A 459 -12.19 -14.66 14.40
N ILE A 460 -10.91 -14.34 14.40
CA ILE A 460 -10.10 -14.30 13.16
C ILE A 460 -10.04 -15.69 12.52
N GLU A 461 -9.80 -16.75 13.28
CA GLU A 461 -9.80 -18.14 12.79
C GLU A 461 -11.17 -18.53 12.22
N SER A 462 -12.25 -18.20 12.93
CA SER A 462 -13.62 -18.45 12.47
C SER A 462 -13.95 -17.68 11.19
N ALA A 463 -13.50 -16.43 11.10
CA ALA A 463 -13.68 -15.63 9.89
C ALA A 463 -12.92 -16.22 8.70
N MET A 464 -11.67 -16.64 8.90
CA MET A 464 -10.84 -17.24 7.85
C MET A 464 -11.41 -18.56 7.36
N SER A 465 -11.92 -19.40 8.28
CA SER A 465 -12.48 -20.72 7.95
C SER A 465 -13.97 -20.70 7.58
N ALA A 466 -14.58 -19.51 7.50
CA ALA A 466 -15.99 -19.39 7.12
C ALA A 466 -16.22 -19.84 5.66
N PRO A 467 -17.31 -20.59 5.39
CA PRO A 467 -17.61 -21.09 4.05
C PRO A 467 -18.06 -20.00 3.06
N ASN A 468 -18.47 -18.84 3.56
CA ASN A 468 -18.90 -17.71 2.73
C ASN A 468 -18.52 -16.37 3.36
N ALA A 469 -18.59 -15.31 2.55
CA ALA A 469 -18.20 -13.96 2.96
C ALA A 469 -19.11 -13.34 4.03
N GLU A 470 -20.41 -13.67 4.02
CA GLU A 470 -21.39 -13.14 4.98
C GLU A 470 -21.03 -13.58 6.41
N LEU A 471 -20.85 -14.88 6.61
CA LEU A 471 -20.43 -15.42 7.91
C LEU A 471 -19.04 -14.95 8.30
N ALA A 472 -18.10 -14.85 7.35
CA ALA A 472 -16.78 -14.29 7.59
C ALA A 472 -16.88 -12.85 8.13
N ASN A 473 -17.74 -12.01 7.51
CA ASN A 473 -17.92 -10.62 7.91
C ASN A 473 -18.46 -10.48 9.33
N GLU A 474 -19.33 -11.38 9.78
CA GLU A 474 -19.80 -11.39 11.17
C GLU A 474 -18.65 -11.61 12.16
N PHE A 475 -17.77 -12.56 11.88
CA PHE A 475 -16.62 -12.83 12.75
C PHE A 475 -15.58 -11.70 12.67
N TRP A 476 -15.34 -11.11 11.50
CA TRP A 476 -14.49 -9.94 11.37
C TRP A 476 -14.99 -8.74 12.18
N LYS A 477 -16.32 -8.52 12.27
CA LYS A 477 -16.93 -7.51 13.14
C LYS A 477 -16.70 -7.82 14.62
N LYS A 478 -16.88 -9.08 15.04
CA LYS A 478 -16.62 -9.51 16.42
C LYS A 478 -15.16 -9.36 16.83
N ALA A 479 -14.21 -9.60 15.92
CA ALA A 479 -12.79 -9.38 16.18
C ALA A 479 -12.48 -7.91 16.49
N GLN A 480 -13.18 -6.97 15.86
CA GLN A 480 -13.06 -5.54 16.16
C GLN A 480 -13.62 -5.20 17.54
N TRP A 481 -14.83 -5.71 17.84
CA TRP A 481 -15.51 -5.53 19.13
C TRP A 481 -16.72 -6.48 19.23
N ASP A 482 -16.82 -7.23 20.31
CA ASP A 482 -17.93 -8.18 20.55
C ASP A 482 -18.85 -7.77 21.70
N GLY A 483 -18.73 -6.55 22.22
CA GLY A 483 -19.41 -6.04 23.40
C GLY A 483 -18.57 -6.10 24.67
N GLU A 484 -17.50 -6.89 24.70
CA GLU A 484 -16.63 -7.13 25.86
C GLU A 484 -15.14 -6.92 25.53
N THR A 485 -14.69 -7.44 24.39
CA THR A 485 -13.31 -7.40 23.95
C THR A 485 -13.21 -7.20 22.44
N GLY A 486 -12.01 -6.83 21.96
CA GLY A 486 -11.70 -6.59 20.56
C GLY A 486 -10.39 -5.84 20.43
N PHE A 487 -9.91 -5.67 19.20
CA PHE A 487 -8.68 -4.90 18.94
C PHE A 487 -8.93 -3.39 18.76
N SER A 488 -10.19 -2.94 18.71
CA SER A 488 -10.52 -1.52 18.59
C SER A 488 -10.24 -0.74 19.87
N VAL A 489 -10.40 0.59 19.81
CA VAL A 489 -10.23 1.48 20.98
C VAL A 489 -11.15 1.12 22.16
N ARG A 490 -12.31 0.52 21.90
CA ARG A 490 -13.21 0.03 22.97
C ARG A 490 -12.61 -1.15 23.72
N GLY A 491 -11.90 -2.02 23.02
CA GLY A 491 -11.20 -3.17 23.59
C GLY A 491 -9.77 -2.83 23.98
N ASP A 492 -8.81 -3.41 23.26
CA ASP A 492 -7.36 -3.33 23.51
C ASP A 492 -6.62 -2.81 22.26
N PRO A 493 -6.60 -1.49 22.03
CA PRO A 493 -5.98 -0.91 20.85
C PRO A 493 -4.46 -1.07 20.86
N SER A 494 -3.91 -1.74 19.86
CA SER A 494 -2.46 -1.89 19.66
C SER A 494 -1.90 -0.94 18.60
N MET A 495 -2.75 -0.08 18.06
CA MET A 495 -2.43 0.90 17.03
C MET A 495 -3.12 2.24 17.32
N LEU A 496 -2.47 3.34 16.95
CA LEU A 496 -3.07 4.67 16.82
C LEU A 496 -3.23 4.98 15.34
N TRP A 497 -4.42 4.76 14.80
CA TRP A 497 -4.78 5.15 13.43
C TRP A 497 -4.94 6.67 13.37
N ILE A 498 -4.40 7.32 12.34
CA ILE A 498 -4.24 8.77 12.33
C ILE A 498 -5.02 9.41 11.19
N ALA A 499 -4.72 9.09 9.95
CA ALA A 499 -5.40 9.69 8.81
C ALA A 499 -5.43 8.75 7.61
N ASN A 500 -6.57 8.70 6.92
CA ASN A 500 -6.71 8.09 5.60
C ASN A 500 -6.09 9.01 4.56
N LYS A 501 -5.33 8.43 3.66
CA LYS A 501 -4.64 9.15 2.59
C LYS A 501 -5.53 9.25 1.35
N ASN A 502 -5.43 10.38 0.66
CA ASN A 502 -5.85 10.46 -0.74
C ASN A 502 -4.62 10.38 -1.65
N TYR A 503 -4.77 9.72 -2.78
CA TYR A 503 -3.87 9.90 -3.91
C TYR A 503 -4.31 11.12 -4.71
N MET A 504 -3.37 11.98 -5.02
CA MET A 504 -3.62 13.22 -5.75
C MET A 504 -2.78 13.21 -7.03
N TYR A 505 -3.43 13.54 -8.14
CA TYR A 505 -2.77 13.61 -9.44
C TYR A 505 -3.15 14.90 -10.16
N GLN A 506 -2.18 15.59 -10.71
CA GLN A 506 -2.45 16.57 -11.75
C GLN A 506 -2.42 15.87 -13.10
N VAL A 507 -3.54 15.90 -13.79
CA VAL A 507 -3.77 15.26 -15.08
C VAL A 507 -3.89 16.34 -16.12
N LYS A 508 -3.10 16.26 -17.20
CA LYS A 508 -3.06 17.24 -18.27
C LYS A 508 -4.43 17.35 -18.95
N GLU A 509 -4.85 18.56 -19.31
CA GLU A 509 -6.11 18.81 -20.01
C GLU A 509 -6.13 18.09 -21.36
N GLY A 510 -7.26 17.48 -21.68
CA GLY A 510 -7.42 16.62 -22.86
C GLY A 510 -6.81 15.22 -22.71
N PHE A 511 -6.27 14.86 -21.52
CA PHE A 511 -5.85 13.50 -21.22
C PHE A 511 -6.84 12.81 -20.27
N SER A 512 -7.31 11.64 -20.67
CA SER A 512 -8.23 10.82 -19.89
C SER A 512 -7.47 9.66 -19.19
N ILE A 513 -7.67 9.53 -17.89
CA ILE A 513 -7.22 8.37 -17.10
C ILE A 513 -8.32 7.32 -16.93
N GLY A 514 -9.40 7.43 -17.72
CA GLY A 514 -10.58 6.59 -17.58
C GLY A 514 -11.32 6.80 -16.27
N GLU A 515 -12.32 5.97 -16.04
CA GLU A 515 -13.06 5.94 -14.78
C GLU A 515 -12.22 5.27 -13.71
N GLN A 516 -12.01 5.96 -12.59
CA GLN A 516 -11.23 5.48 -11.44
C GLN A 516 -12.15 5.03 -10.31
N GLN A 517 -11.74 4.03 -9.55
CA GLN A 517 -12.45 3.65 -8.33
C GLN A 517 -12.41 4.82 -7.33
N SER A 518 -13.50 5.06 -6.61
CA SER A 518 -13.58 6.11 -5.60
C SER A 518 -12.72 5.81 -4.38
N LEU A 519 -12.51 4.52 -4.07
CA LEU A 519 -11.61 4.04 -3.04
C LEU A 519 -10.50 3.19 -3.69
N GLN A 520 -9.27 3.67 -3.63
CA GLN A 520 -8.10 3.05 -4.25
C GLN A 520 -7.38 2.12 -3.26
N PRO A 521 -6.79 0.99 -3.71
CA PRO A 521 -5.91 0.19 -2.85
C PRO A 521 -4.65 0.99 -2.48
N ALA A 522 -4.00 0.62 -1.38
CA ALA A 522 -2.70 1.18 -1.01
C ALA A 522 -1.60 0.61 -1.91
N SER A 523 -0.95 1.42 -2.76
CA SER A 523 0.01 0.94 -3.75
C SER A 523 1.03 1.99 -4.24
N MET A 524 1.52 2.84 -3.37
CA MET A 524 2.61 3.80 -3.69
C MET A 524 2.48 4.51 -5.04
N GLY A 525 1.27 4.99 -5.38
CA GLY A 525 0.98 5.71 -6.63
C GLY A 525 0.48 4.84 -7.78
N TRP A 526 0.71 3.53 -7.77
CA TRP A 526 0.30 2.64 -8.85
C TRP A 526 -1.21 2.39 -8.93
N ALA A 527 -1.97 2.68 -7.86
CA ALA A 527 -3.41 2.42 -7.81
C ALA A 527 -4.17 2.98 -9.03
N ILE A 528 -3.81 4.16 -9.49
CA ILE A 528 -4.43 4.81 -10.64
C ILE A 528 -4.29 4.01 -11.94
N THR A 529 -3.26 3.15 -12.05
CA THR A 529 -2.98 2.39 -13.28
C THR A 529 -3.82 1.12 -13.46
N ARG A 530 -4.76 0.85 -12.54
CA ARG A 530 -5.62 -0.35 -12.59
C ARG A 530 -6.46 -0.50 -13.87
N ASN A 531 -6.67 0.58 -14.61
CA ASN A 531 -7.41 0.64 -15.87
C ASN A 531 -6.60 1.33 -16.98
N ILE A 532 -5.28 1.23 -16.90
CA ILE A 532 -4.35 1.98 -17.76
C ILE A 532 -4.54 1.67 -19.26
N GLU A 533 -5.08 0.52 -19.59
CA GLU A 533 -5.44 0.15 -20.97
C GLU A 533 -6.52 1.05 -21.59
N ARG A 534 -7.28 1.76 -20.73
CA ARG A 534 -8.35 2.70 -21.14
C ARG A 534 -7.89 4.15 -21.24
N TRP A 535 -6.64 4.42 -20.82
CA TRP A 535 -6.11 5.78 -20.86
C TRP A 535 -5.90 6.27 -22.28
N GLY A 536 -6.00 7.57 -22.48
CA GLY A 536 -5.79 8.16 -23.79
C GLY A 536 -6.06 9.64 -23.85
N TRP A 537 -5.70 10.25 -24.95
CA TRP A 537 -6.03 11.62 -25.26
C TRP A 537 -7.48 11.71 -25.79
N ASP A 538 -8.15 12.78 -25.41
CA ASP A 538 -9.46 13.11 -25.98
C ASP A 538 -9.31 13.37 -27.50
N GLU A 539 -10.32 12.99 -28.26
CA GLU A 539 -10.33 13.11 -29.72
C GLU A 539 -10.31 14.57 -30.19
#